data_e2710550da0ddf6cc9668e5609b477f8
#
_entry.id   e2710550da0ddf6cc9668e5609b477f8
#
_cell.length_a   1.000
_cell.length_b   1.000
_cell.length_c   1.000
_cell.angle_alpha   90.00
_cell.angle_beta   90.00
_cell.angle_gamma   90.00
#
_symmetry.space_group_name_H-M   'P 1'
#
loop_
_entity.id
_entity.type
_entity.pdbx_description
1 polymer ?
#
loop_
_entity_poly.entity_id
_entity_poly.type
_entity_poly.pdbx_seq_one_letter_code
_entity_poly.pdbx_strand_id
1 'polypeptide(L)'
;MCIRDRVMAELLKKGINTGIDDLDIKDMVDGGVYETPICVARAIPPKRGENGSISYRYEKKRVPKPQHDEFGVADFRELNLIVPIHKGDIIADIKQPTPGEPGVNIFGRAIMPEPGKMPNITVGKNTLMTADGKYIVSACDGHIMYGTGCFNVEDTVTVKSDLDISVGNIDFFGDIYIKGNVMEGFSVKAGRSLKIEGTVFSADLAAGGDITINGGAINSRIKSDGNVKIGFCENTDIKADGNVESAQFAFCSVFCYGELIAKGKTGVITGGTITCMKDVTAGVIGSEKYTATEINIGDGSVTCARKRAAEDELKTVVDIYEQASKNVDFLKMRKKCQGGRLTDVQSKQMKTETQNKVFYSVKRKELEEYICLLYTSDAADDLTRVD
;
A
#
# COMPACT_ATOMS: atom_id res chain seq x y z
N MET A 1 -39.92 -3.75 71.50
CA MET A 1 -39.31 -3.24 70.30
C MET A 1 -37.81 -3.22 70.54
N CYS A 2 -37.04 -3.98 69.75
CA CYS A 2 -35.60 -4.13 69.92
C CYS A 2 -34.90 -2.79 69.64
N ILE A 3 -33.74 -2.50 70.27
CA ILE A 3 -32.97 -1.26 70.07
C ILE A 3 -32.63 -1.11 68.57
N ARG A 4 -32.27 -2.19 67.91
CA ARG A 4 -32.04 -2.26 66.47
C ARG A 4 -33.24 -1.72 65.66
N ASP A 5 -34.48 -2.21 65.98
CA ASP A 5 -35.68 -1.77 65.24
C ASP A 5 -35.95 -0.26 65.45
N ARG A 6 -35.61 0.31 66.61
CA ARG A 6 -35.71 1.73 66.86
C ARG A 6 -34.69 2.54 66.06
N VAL A 7 -33.46 2.08 65.96
CA VAL A 7 -32.41 2.69 65.11
C VAL A 7 -32.84 2.67 63.66
N MET A 8 -33.29 1.53 63.13
CA MET A 8 -33.78 1.39 61.76
C MET A 8 -34.99 2.31 61.50
N ALA A 9 -35.96 2.36 62.41
CA ALA A 9 -37.11 3.26 62.25
C ALA A 9 -36.71 4.73 62.23
N GLU A 10 -35.71 5.16 63.03
CA GLU A 10 -35.21 6.54 63.04
C GLU A 10 -34.42 6.89 61.78
N LEU A 11 -33.62 5.96 61.23
CA LEU A 11 -32.93 6.12 59.97
C LEU A 11 -33.93 6.30 58.84
N LEU A 12 -34.97 5.44 58.74
CA LEU A 12 -36.03 5.59 57.75
C LEU A 12 -36.80 6.90 57.88
N LYS A 13 -37.09 7.34 59.12
CA LYS A 13 -37.76 8.61 59.38
C LYS A 13 -36.91 9.84 58.93
N LYS A 14 -35.58 9.68 58.99
CA LYS A 14 -34.64 10.69 58.44
C LYS A 14 -34.44 10.58 56.93
N GLY A 15 -35.15 9.64 56.29
CA GLY A 15 -35.09 9.40 54.85
C GLY A 15 -33.88 8.57 54.40
N ILE A 16 -33.15 7.96 55.33
CA ILE A 16 -32.01 7.08 55.02
C ILE A 16 -32.57 5.69 54.71
N ASN A 17 -32.50 5.29 53.45
CA ASN A 17 -33.11 4.07 52.94
C ASN A 17 -32.18 3.17 52.13
N THR A 18 -30.92 3.62 51.89
CA THR A 18 -29.95 2.89 51.05
C THR A 18 -28.59 2.83 51.74
N GLY A 19 -27.88 1.68 51.56
CA GLY A 19 -26.52 1.52 52.08
C GLY A 19 -26.43 1.41 53.60
N ILE A 20 -27.53 1.03 54.28
CA ILE A 20 -27.55 0.82 55.73
C ILE A 20 -26.72 -0.44 56.05
N ASP A 21 -25.77 -0.26 56.99
CA ASP A 21 -24.91 -1.33 57.44
C ASP A 21 -25.57 -2.04 58.66
N ASP A 22 -26.32 -3.08 58.34
CA ASP A 22 -27.08 -3.86 59.31
C ASP A 22 -26.17 -4.63 60.29
N LEU A 23 -24.95 -4.99 59.85
CA LEU A 23 -23.95 -5.69 60.65
C LEU A 23 -23.34 -4.75 61.70
N ASP A 24 -22.89 -3.56 61.30
CA ASP A 24 -22.32 -2.56 62.19
C ASP A 24 -23.36 -2.13 63.26
N ILE A 25 -24.64 -2.00 62.84
CA ILE A 25 -25.74 -1.68 63.79
C ILE A 25 -25.96 -2.83 64.78
N LYS A 26 -25.93 -4.05 64.32
CA LYS A 26 -26.11 -5.26 65.16
C LYS A 26 -24.95 -5.39 66.13
N ASP A 27 -23.73 -5.29 65.69
CA ASP A 27 -22.51 -5.40 66.51
C ASP A 27 -22.47 -4.30 67.58
N MET A 28 -22.92 -3.07 67.27
CA MET A 28 -23.08 -2.03 68.27
C MET A 28 -24.09 -2.35 69.38
N VAL A 29 -25.24 -2.92 68.99
CA VAL A 29 -26.31 -3.28 69.93
C VAL A 29 -25.90 -4.46 70.81
N ASP A 30 -25.32 -5.49 70.24
CA ASP A 30 -24.89 -6.72 70.91
C ASP A 30 -23.65 -6.49 71.80
N GLY A 31 -22.74 -5.59 71.36
CA GLY A 31 -21.51 -5.22 72.08
C GLY A 31 -21.71 -4.16 73.17
N GLY A 32 -22.88 -3.55 73.28
CA GLY A 32 -23.17 -2.52 74.29
C GLY A 32 -22.34 -1.24 74.16
N VAL A 33 -21.81 -0.93 72.98
CA VAL A 33 -20.93 0.21 72.70
C VAL A 33 -21.74 1.39 72.25
N TYR A 34 -22.18 2.26 73.19
CA TYR A 34 -23.09 3.37 72.93
C TYR A 34 -22.41 4.75 72.88
N GLU A 35 -21.13 4.84 73.24
CA GLU A 35 -20.42 6.17 73.30
C GLU A 35 -19.44 6.41 72.13
N THR A 36 -19.29 5.42 71.25
CA THR A 36 -18.41 5.58 70.08
C THR A 36 -19.20 5.84 68.80
N PRO A 37 -18.82 6.81 67.95
CA PRO A 37 -19.49 7.06 66.68
C PRO A 37 -19.27 5.89 65.74
N ILE A 38 -20.36 5.31 65.20
CA ILE A 38 -20.31 4.25 64.18
C ILE A 38 -20.95 4.76 62.89
N CYS A 39 -20.51 4.18 61.78
CA CYS A 39 -21.05 4.52 60.46
C CYS A 39 -22.22 3.59 60.16
N VAL A 40 -23.45 4.05 60.27
CA VAL A 40 -24.68 3.28 60.10
C VAL A 40 -25.18 3.16 58.66
N ALA A 41 -24.70 4.02 57.77
CA ALA A 41 -25.07 3.96 56.37
C ALA A 41 -23.96 4.58 55.50
N ARG A 42 -23.68 3.95 54.40
CA ARG A 42 -22.66 4.37 53.42
C ARG A 42 -23.27 4.56 52.05
N ALA A 43 -22.93 5.66 51.38
CA ALA A 43 -23.27 5.87 49.99
C ALA A 43 -22.45 4.90 49.11
N ILE A 44 -23.02 4.42 48.01
CA ILE A 44 -22.30 3.72 46.96
C ILE A 44 -21.70 4.78 46.04
N PRO A 45 -20.37 4.95 46.00
CA PRO A 45 -19.77 5.98 45.17
C PRO A 45 -19.97 5.64 43.69
N PRO A 46 -20.13 6.63 42.81
CA PRO A 46 -20.19 6.43 41.39
C PRO A 46 -18.84 5.93 40.87
N LYS A 47 -18.84 5.04 39.89
CA LYS A 47 -17.63 4.63 39.17
C LYS A 47 -17.45 5.53 37.96
N ARG A 48 -16.33 6.21 37.90
CA ARG A 48 -15.95 7.06 36.77
C ARG A 48 -15.89 6.26 35.48
N GLY A 49 -16.34 6.85 34.38
CA GLY A 49 -16.20 6.31 33.04
C GLY A 49 -14.74 6.19 32.59
N GLU A 50 -14.44 5.16 31.82
CA GLU A 50 -13.14 5.00 31.18
C GLU A 50 -12.96 6.03 30.07
N ASN A 51 -11.78 6.62 29.99
CA ASN A 51 -11.44 7.51 28.88
C ASN A 51 -11.33 6.70 27.57
N GLY A 52 -11.74 7.32 26.47
CA GLY A 52 -11.49 6.77 25.15
C GLY A 52 -9.98 6.73 24.84
N SER A 53 -9.60 5.85 23.92
CA SER A 53 -8.21 5.70 23.51
C SER A 53 -8.11 5.45 22.01
N ILE A 54 -6.94 5.75 21.42
CA ILE A 54 -6.61 5.48 20.02
C ILE A 54 -5.54 4.40 19.99
N SER A 55 -5.78 3.35 19.22
CA SER A 55 -4.81 2.29 18.94
C SER A 55 -4.48 2.31 17.45
N TYR A 56 -3.24 2.62 17.11
CA TYR A 56 -2.78 2.61 15.73
C TYR A 56 -2.36 1.20 15.32
N ARG A 57 -2.70 0.80 14.08
CA ARG A 57 -2.32 -0.50 13.51
C ARG A 57 -0.92 -0.51 12.92
N TYR A 58 -0.32 0.68 12.75
CA TYR A 58 1.01 0.87 12.17
C TYR A 58 1.99 1.41 13.19
N GLU A 59 3.26 1.06 13.01
CA GLU A 59 4.34 1.55 13.87
C GLU A 59 4.64 3.03 13.58
N LYS A 60 4.75 3.85 14.63
CA LYS A 60 5.06 5.29 14.52
C LYS A 60 6.48 5.56 14.04
N LYS A 61 7.43 4.69 14.34
CA LYS A 61 8.81 4.72 13.85
C LYS A 61 9.15 3.35 13.28
N ARG A 62 9.60 3.34 12.04
CA ARG A 62 10.13 2.13 11.43
C ARG A 62 11.63 2.11 11.58
N VAL A 63 12.11 0.99 12.06
CA VAL A 63 13.52 0.65 12.05
C VAL A 63 13.73 -0.23 10.82
N PRO A 64 14.68 0.13 9.93
CA PRO A 64 15.03 -0.73 8.81
C PRO A 64 15.33 -2.14 9.31
N LYS A 65 14.61 -3.13 8.80
CA LYS A 65 14.86 -4.54 9.11
C LYS A 65 15.21 -5.23 7.81
N PRO A 66 16.50 -5.58 7.60
CA PRO A 66 16.89 -6.34 6.43
C PRO A 66 16.14 -7.68 6.41
N GLN A 67 15.74 -8.09 5.23
CA GLN A 67 15.18 -9.43 5.05
C GLN A 67 16.31 -10.45 5.05
N HIS A 68 16.03 -11.64 5.58
CA HIS A 68 16.93 -12.77 5.53
C HIS A 68 16.46 -13.71 4.41
N ASP A 69 17.38 -14.16 3.58
CA ASP A 69 17.11 -15.19 2.60
C ASP A 69 16.88 -16.57 3.27
N GLU A 70 16.56 -17.59 2.46
CA GLU A 70 16.37 -18.97 2.93
C GLU A 70 17.61 -19.56 3.60
N PHE A 71 18.79 -18.96 3.40
CA PHE A 71 20.08 -19.35 4.00
C PHE A 71 20.47 -18.51 5.21
N GLY A 72 19.62 -17.55 5.62
CA GLY A 72 19.86 -16.67 6.76
C GLY A 72 20.80 -15.49 6.49
N VAL A 73 21.13 -15.22 5.22
CA VAL A 73 21.94 -14.05 4.83
C VAL A 73 21.03 -12.82 4.80
N ALA A 74 21.44 -11.75 5.49
CA ALA A 74 20.67 -10.51 5.52
C ALA A 74 20.84 -9.73 4.21
N ASP A 75 19.74 -9.47 3.51
CA ASP A 75 19.73 -8.55 2.37
C ASP A 75 19.43 -7.13 2.85
N PHE A 76 20.46 -6.30 2.89
CA PHE A 76 20.38 -4.90 3.28
C PHE A 76 19.78 -4.00 2.21
N ARG A 77 19.39 -4.53 1.04
CA ARG A 77 18.70 -3.79 0.01
C ARG A 77 17.18 -3.84 0.19
N GLU A 78 16.65 -4.87 0.86
CA GLU A 78 15.22 -5.06 1.12
C GLU A 78 14.86 -4.58 2.53
N LEU A 79 14.67 -3.27 2.69
CA LEU A 79 14.40 -2.64 4.00
C LEU A 79 12.91 -2.48 4.31
N ASN A 80 12.03 -2.61 3.33
CA ASN A 80 10.56 -2.45 3.45
C ASN A 80 10.13 -1.19 4.22
N LEU A 81 10.80 -0.07 3.96
CA LEU A 81 10.50 1.21 4.63
C LEU A 81 9.17 1.80 4.19
N ILE A 82 8.76 1.51 2.97
CA ILE A 82 7.50 2.00 2.39
C ILE A 82 6.39 1.00 2.69
N VAL A 83 5.31 1.48 3.29
CA VAL A 83 4.14 0.65 3.55
C VAL A 83 3.01 1.10 2.67
N PRO A 84 2.68 0.31 1.67
CA PRO A 84 1.51 0.56 0.87
C PRO A 84 0.24 0.45 1.72
N ILE A 85 -0.71 1.31 1.43
CA ILE A 85 -2.05 1.31 2.02
C ILE A 85 -3.05 1.60 0.92
N HIS A 86 -4.20 0.92 0.97
CA HIS A 86 -5.27 1.12 0.01
C HIS A 86 -6.41 1.94 0.61
N LYS A 87 -7.19 2.57 -0.26
CA LYS A 87 -8.38 3.31 0.13
C LYS A 87 -9.33 2.43 0.93
N GLY A 88 -9.72 2.92 2.11
CA GLY A 88 -10.61 2.21 3.03
C GLY A 88 -9.89 1.36 4.08
N ASP A 89 -8.58 1.15 3.98
CA ASP A 89 -7.82 0.42 4.98
C ASP A 89 -7.81 1.15 6.33
N ILE A 90 -7.91 0.39 7.41
CA ILE A 90 -8.00 0.93 8.76
C ILE A 90 -6.60 1.27 9.27
N ILE A 91 -6.41 2.55 9.64
CA ILE A 91 -5.17 3.09 10.19
C ILE A 91 -5.16 3.01 11.72
N ALA A 92 -6.29 3.32 12.36
CA ALA A 92 -6.42 3.31 13.80
C ALA A 92 -7.83 2.89 14.24
N ASP A 93 -7.88 2.23 15.38
CA ASP A 93 -9.09 1.90 16.12
C ASP A 93 -9.30 2.93 17.24
N ILE A 94 -10.51 3.45 17.38
CA ILE A 94 -10.90 4.44 18.38
C ILE A 94 -11.85 3.77 19.38
N LYS A 95 -11.39 3.60 20.62
CA LYS A 95 -12.24 3.16 21.71
C LYS A 95 -12.99 4.38 22.25
N GLN A 96 -14.32 4.33 22.21
CA GLN A 96 -15.19 5.37 22.75
C GLN A 96 -15.10 5.41 24.28
N PRO A 97 -15.22 6.60 24.92
CA PRO A 97 -15.31 6.70 26.36
C PRO A 97 -16.58 6.07 26.86
N THR A 98 -16.57 5.56 28.10
CA THR A 98 -17.77 5.03 28.76
C THR A 98 -18.44 6.09 29.64
N PRO A 99 -19.76 6.06 29.81
CA PRO A 99 -20.48 7.02 30.65
C PRO A 99 -20.20 6.81 32.15
N GLY A 100 -19.63 5.68 32.55
CA GLY A 100 -19.48 5.29 33.96
C GLY A 100 -20.75 4.67 34.54
N GLU A 101 -20.65 4.22 35.80
CA GLU A 101 -21.77 3.62 36.55
C GLU A 101 -22.25 4.61 37.62
N PRO A 102 -23.56 4.89 37.69
CA PRO A 102 -24.08 5.81 38.74
C PRO A 102 -23.94 5.18 40.12
N GLY A 103 -23.57 5.99 41.07
CA GLY A 103 -23.64 5.65 42.49
C GLY A 103 -25.02 5.95 43.07
N VAL A 104 -25.21 5.64 44.37
CA VAL A 104 -26.44 5.93 45.11
C VAL A 104 -26.08 6.53 46.47
N ASN A 105 -26.68 7.66 46.80
CA ASN A 105 -26.50 8.23 48.12
C ASN A 105 -27.37 7.52 49.17
N ILE A 106 -27.15 7.83 50.45
CA ILE A 106 -27.89 7.16 51.55
C ILE A 106 -29.40 7.46 51.53
N PHE A 107 -29.86 8.47 50.76
CA PHE A 107 -31.27 8.79 50.56
C PHE A 107 -31.89 8.13 49.32
N GLY A 108 -31.16 7.18 48.66
CA GLY A 108 -31.63 6.52 47.46
C GLY A 108 -31.57 7.32 46.17
N ARG A 109 -30.93 8.50 46.19
CA ARG A 109 -30.79 9.33 45.00
C ARG A 109 -29.52 8.92 44.22
N ALA A 110 -29.64 8.83 42.89
CA ALA A 110 -28.50 8.55 42.03
C ALA A 110 -27.45 9.67 42.09
N ILE A 111 -26.19 9.28 42.21
CA ILE A 111 -25.02 10.15 42.07
C ILE A 111 -24.46 9.87 40.67
N MET A 112 -24.52 10.89 39.80
CA MET A 112 -24.02 10.74 38.43
C MET A 112 -22.50 10.61 38.43
N PRO A 113 -21.95 9.66 37.66
CA PRO A 113 -20.51 9.52 37.49
C PRO A 113 -19.94 10.62 36.58
N GLU A 114 -18.66 10.88 36.70
CA GLU A 114 -17.95 11.64 35.68
C GLU A 114 -17.78 10.79 34.44
N PRO A 115 -18.29 11.19 33.25
CA PRO A 115 -18.08 10.44 32.01
C PRO A 115 -16.60 10.45 31.62
N GLY A 116 -16.16 9.39 30.95
CA GLY A 116 -14.84 9.34 30.33
C GLY A 116 -14.67 10.44 29.28
N LYS A 117 -13.43 10.92 29.11
CA LYS A 117 -13.10 11.94 28.11
C LYS A 117 -12.77 11.31 26.76
N MET A 118 -13.20 11.95 25.67
CA MET A 118 -12.78 11.60 24.33
C MET A 118 -11.26 11.77 24.18
N PRO A 119 -10.57 10.86 23.47
CA PRO A 119 -9.16 11.05 23.13
C PRO A 119 -9.02 12.24 22.18
N ASN A 120 -7.87 12.91 22.24
CA ASN A 120 -7.55 13.95 21.26
C ASN A 120 -7.20 13.26 19.92
N ILE A 121 -8.12 13.38 18.94
CA ILE A 121 -8.00 12.73 17.64
C ILE A 121 -7.52 13.76 16.64
N THR A 122 -6.31 13.55 16.11
CA THR A 122 -5.80 14.33 14.98
C THR A 122 -5.91 13.47 13.72
N VAL A 123 -6.76 13.92 12.79
CA VAL A 123 -6.92 13.29 11.46
C VAL A 123 -5.84 13.86 10.55
N GLY A 124 -5.06 12.99 9.92
CA GLY A 124 -3.97 13.37 9.04
C GLY A 124 -4.43 13.64 7.59
N LYS A 125 -3.45 14.02 6.75
CA LYS A 125 -3.70 14.24 5.32
C LYS A 125 -4.14 12.92 4.66
N ASN A 126 -5.18 12.99 3.82
CA ASN A 126 -5.76 11.84 3.12
C ASN A 126 -6.20 10.70 4.06
N THR A 127 -6.61 11.03 5.28
CA THR A 127 -7.24 10.10 6.21
C THR A 127 -8.61 10.60 6.61
N LEU A 128 -9.54 9.71 6.91
CA LEU A 128 -10.91 10.04 7.28
C LEU A 128 -11.32 9.27 8.54
N MET A 129 -12.08 9.92 9.40
CA MET A 129 -12.77 9.21 10.46
C MET A 129 -14.10 8.66 9.94
N THR A 130 -14.41 7.41 10.27
CA THR A 130 -15.67 6.77 9.88
C THR A 130 -16.87 7.47 10.55
N ALA A 131 -18.04 7.39 9.93
CA ALA A 131 -19.25 8.06 10.43
C ALA A 131 -19.67 7.60 11.85
N ASP A 132 -19.31 6.36 12.23
CA ASP A 132 -19.54 5.83 13.58
C ASP A 132 -18.47 6.25 14.60
N GLY A 133 -17.44 6.99 14.16
CA GLY A 133 -16.36 7.49 15.01
C GLY A 133 -15.46 6.41 15.60
N LYS A 134 -15.47 5.18 15.05
CA LYS A 134 -14.71 4.05 15.61
C LYS A 134 -13.37 3.81 14.94
N TYR A 135 -13.19 4.28 13.70
CA TYR A 135 -11.99 4.02 12.91
C TYR A 135 -11.47 5.29 12.23
N ILE A 136 -10.16 5.32 12.04
CA ILE A 136 -9.52 6.20 11.07
C ILE A 136 -9.11 5.34 9.88
N VAL A 137 -9.53 5.71 8.66
CA VAL A 137 -9.31 4.97 7.44
C VAL A 137 -8.58 5.82 6.41
N SER A 138 -7.91 5.17 5.45
CA SER A 138 -7.31 5.85 4.31
C SER A 138 -8.38 6.35 3.34
N ALA A 139 -8.23 7.60 2.87
CA ALA A 139 -9.11 8.21 1.87
C ALA A 139 -8.70 7.87 0.42
N CYS A 140 -7.44 7.49 0.20
CA CYS A 140 -6.87 7.17 -1.11
C CYS A 140 -5.86 6.02 -1.01
N ASP A 141 -5.46 5.50 -2.17
CA ASP A 141 -4.32 4.59 -2.27
C ASP A 141 -3.02 5.38 -2.10
N GLY A 142 -2.03 4.81 -1.43
CA GLY A 142 -0.77 5.50 -1.17
C GLY A 142 0.16 4.73 -0.23
N HIS A 143 1.03 5.44 0.45
CA HIS A 143 1.84 4.91 1.53
C HIS A 143 1.62 5.70 2.81
N ILE A 144 1.75 5.00 3.94
CA ILE A 144 1.48 5.58 5.24
C ILE A 144 2.75 6.18 5.86
N MET A 145 2.64 7.41 6.35
CA MET A 145 3.70 8.11 7.06
C MET A 145 3.22 8.67 8.39
N TYR A 146 4.04 8.57 9.44
CA TYR A 146 3.78 9.22 10.71
C TYR A 146 4.48 10.59 10.77
N GLY A 147 3.71 11.65 10.99
CA GLY A 147 4.23 13.02 11.11
C GLY A 147 3.29 13.91 11.91
N THR A 148 3.83 14.87 12.67
CA THR A 148 3.06 15.84 13.45
C THR A 148 1.96 15.26 14.36
N GLY A 149 2.23 14.04 14.91
CA GLY A 149 1.31 13.42 15.88
C GLY A 149 0.19 12.56 15.29
N CYS A 150 0.10 12.44 13.96
CA CYS A 150 -0.90 11.65 13.25
C CYS A 150 -0.26 10.86 12.10
N PHE A 151 -1.01 9.92 11.55
CA PHE A 151 -0.66 9.25 10.32
C PHE A 151 -1.24 9.99 9.12
N ASN A 152 -0.41 10.21 8.11
CA ASN A 152 -0.78 10.75 6.81
C ASN A 152 -0.68 9.65 5.76
N VAL A 153 -1.45 9.76 4.69
CA VAL A 153 -1.33 8.92 3.50
C VAL A 153 -0.88 9.80 2.35
N GLU A 154 0.19 9.42 1.68
CA GLU A 154 0.71 10.11 0.51
C GLU A 154 0.70 9.16 -0.70
N ASP A 155 0.27 9.67 -1.84
CA ASP A 155 0.20 8.94 -3.11
C ASP A 155 1.53 8.91 -3.87
N THR A 156 2.52 9.69 -3.38
CA THR A 156 3.85 9.81 -3.97
C THR A 156 4.92 9.52 -2.92
N VAL A 157 5.79 8.58 -3.21
CA VAL A 157 6.97 8.31 -2.38
C VAL A 157 8.06 9.32 -2.72
N THR A 158 8.48 10.11 -1.74
CA THR A 158 9.55 11.09 -1.92
C THR A 158 10.80 10.70 -1.14
N VAL A 159 11.89 10.40 -1.87
CA VAL A 159 13.23 10.19 -1.32
C VAL A 159 13.99 11.51 -1.42
N LYS A 160 14.41 12.07 -0.26
CA LYS A 160 15.06 13.39 -0.17
C LYS A 160 16.56 13.36 -0.37
N SER A 161 17.17 12.18 -0.25
CA SER A 161 18.60 11.90 -0.39
C SER A 161 18.86 10.99 -1.59
N ASP A 162 20.10 10.54 -1.71
CA ASP A 162 20.45 9.46 -2.62
C ASP A 162 19.75 8.16 -2.21
N LEU A 163 19.45 7.32 -3.19
CA LEU A 163 18.95 5.97 -2.96
C LEU A 163 20.14 5.03 -2.82
N ASP A 164 20.41 4.65 -1.59
CA ASP A 164 21.55 3.83 -1.17
C ASP A 164 21.11 2.76 -0.14
N ILE A 165 22.06 2.16 0.55
CA ILE A 165 21.80 1.15 1.60
C ILE A 165 20.92 1.65 2.76
N SER A 166 20.75 2.95 2.93
CA SER A 166 19.89 3.51 3.99
C SER A 166 18.42 3.55 3.62
N VAL A 167 18.13 3.57 2.33
CA VAL A 167 16.77 3.58 1.76
C VAL A 167 16.39 2.20 1.22
N GLY A 168 17.33 1.51 0.56
CA GLY A 168 17.11 0.21 -0.07
C GLY A 168 16.33 0.28 -1.38
N ASN A 169 15.94 -0.89 -1.87
CA ASN A 169 15.08 -1.02 -3.05
C ASN A 169 13.69 -0.44 -2.78
N ILE A 170 13.10 0.14 -3.82
CA ILE A 170 11.75 0.68 -3.75
C ILE A 170 10.86 -0.03 -4.74
N ASP A 171 9.77 -0.62 -4.23
CA ASP A 171 8.66 -1.14 -5.02
C ASP A 171 7.36 -0.50 -4.51
N PHE A 172 6.75 0.36 -5.35
CA PHE A 172 5.56 1.10 -4.97
C PHE A 172 4.63 1.29 -6.16
N PHE A 173 3.36 1.00 -5.97
CA PHE A 173 2.33 1.06 -7.02
C PHE A 173 1.98 2.47 -7.51
N GLY A 174 2.38 3.53 -6.81
CA GLY A 174 2.14 4.94 -7.15
C GLY A 174 3.33 5.62 -7.82
N ASP A 175 3.42 6.93 -7.63
CA ASP A 175 4.51 7.75 -8.14
C ASP A 175 5.71 7.74 -7.19
N ILE A 176 6.92 7.75 -7.76
CA ILE A 176 8.17 7.84 -7.00
C ILE A 176 8.95 9.06 -7.44
N TYR A 177 9.40 9.85 -6.46
CA TYR A 177 10.23 11.03 -6.68
C TYR A 177 11.52 10.95 -5.86
N ILE A 178 12.67 10.87 -6.53
CA ILE A 178 14.00 10.80 -5.92
C ILE A 178 14.75 12.10 -6.21
N LYS A 179 15.11 12.85 -5.15
CA LYS A 179 15.85 14.12 -5.29
C LYS A 179 17.34 13.92 -5.48
N GLY A 180 17.88 12.80 -5.04
CA GLY A 180 19.28 12.45 -5.16
C GLY A 180 19.58 11.53 -6.34
N ASN A 181 20.69 10.84 -6.24
CA ASN A 181 21.16 9.84 -7.19
C ASN A 181 20.58 8.45 -6.84
N VAL A 182 20.60 7.54 -7.81
CA VAL A 182 20.38 6.12 -7.56
C VAL A 182 21.72 5.42 -7.67
N MET A 183 22.13 4.79 -6.57
CA MET A 183 23.43 4.16 -6.45
C MET A 183 23.45 2.75 -7.04
N GLU A 184 24.64 2.22 -7.23
CA GLU A 184 24.89 0.93 -7.86
C GLU A 184 24.20 -0.25 -7.15
N GLY A 185 23.55 -1.10 -7.93
CA GLY A 185 22.94 -2.36 -7.49
C GLY A 185 21.60 -2.21 -6.81
N PHE A 186 20.98 -1.01 -6.85
CA PHE A 186 19.62 -0.80 -6.37
C PHE A 186 18.60 -0.90 -7.49
N SER A 187 17.35 -1.22 -7.09
CA SER A 187 16.22 -1.28 -8.00
C SER A 187 15.09 -0.37 -7.54
N VAL A 188 14.43 0.29 -8.52
CA VAL A 188 13.26 1.13 -8.28
C VAL A 188 12.15 0.70 -9.21
N LYS A 189 11.00 0.34 -8.62
CA LYS A 189 9.79 -0.01 -9.37
C LYS A 189 8.67 0.93 -8.97
N ALA A 190 8.18 1.71 -9.91
CA ALA A 190 7.02 2.58 -9.77
C ALA A 190 5.85 2.00 -10.55
N GLY A 191 4.68 1.92 -9.94
CA GLY A 191 3.47 1.51 -10.66
C GLY A 191 2.95 2.58 -11.61
N ARG A 192 3.31 3.86 -11.38
CA ARG A 192 3.00 5.01 -12.24
C ARG A 192 4.28 5.67 -12.72
N SER A 193 4.51 6.94 -12.37
CA SER A 193 5.66 7.70 -12.86
C SER A 193 6.86 7.62 -11.92
N LEU A 194 8.05 7.65 -12.50
CA LEU A 194 9.31 7.71 -11.77
C LEU A 194 10.07 8.99 -12.17
N LYS A 195 10.35 9.85 -11.18
CA LYS A 195 11.15 11.06 -11.39
C LYS A 195 12.40 11.04 -10.52
N ILE A 196 13.56 11.27 -11.15
CA ILE A 196 14.88 11.32 -10.50
C ILE A 196 15.56 12.63 -10.89
N GLU A 197 15.97 13.43 -9.90
CA GLU A 197 16.70 14.70 -10.17
C GLU A 197 18.20 14.45 -10.45
N GLY A 198 18.76 13.42 -9.81
CA GLY A 198 20.17 13.07 -9.93
C GLY A 198 20.49 12.14 -11.09
N THR A 199 21.62 11.45 -10.94
CA THR A 199 22.14 10.46 -11.88
C THR A 199 21.92 9.05 -11.37
N VAL A 200 21.73 8.13 -12.29
CA VAL A 200 21.52 6.69 -12.02
C VAL A 200 22.76 5.93 -12.40
N PHE A 201 23.30 5.15 -11.46
CA PHE A 201 24.52 4.36 -11.63
C PHE A 201 24.22 2.87 -11.46
N SER A 202 24.48 2.08 -12.50
CA SER A 202 24.42 0.60 -12.46
C SER A 202 23.18 0.06 -11.73
N ALA A 203 22.00 0.61 -12.04
CA ALA A 203 20.75 0.33 -11.34
C ALA A 203 19.64 -0.14 -12.31
N ASP A 204 18.62 -0.79 -11.75
CA ASP A 204 17.47 -1.28 -12.46
C ASP A 204 16.25 -0.40 -12.17
N LEU A 205 15.70 0.25 -13.20
CA LEU A 205 14.52 1.10 -13.08
C LEU A 205 13.35 0.54 -13.88
N ALA A 206 12.17 0.51 -13.27
CA ALA A 206 10.94 0.16 -13.95
C ALA A 206 9.81 1.11 -13.58
N ALA A 207 8.98 1.51 -14.54
CA ALA A 207 7.77 2.29 -14.29
C ALA A 207 6.64 1.84 -15.22
N GLY A 208 5.43 1.78 -14.67
CA GLY A 208 4.20 1.57 -15.44
C GLY A 208 3.71 2.83 -16.17
N GLY A 209 4.44 3.93 -16.09
CA GLY A 209 4.23 5.20 -16.78
C GLY A 209 5.55 5.85 -17.13
N ASP A 210 5.60 7.18 -17.18
CA ASP A 210 6.76 7.92 -17.62
C ASP A 210 7.94 7.86 -16.65
N ILE A 211 9.17 7.80 -17.20
CA ILE A 211 10.42 7.94 -16.45
C ILE A 211 11.10 9.25 -16.83
N THR A 212 11.41 10.08 -15.85
CA THR A 212 12.17 11.33 -16.04
C THR A 212 13.41 11.31 -15.15
N ILE A 213 14.60 11.39 -15.76
CA ILE A 213 15.89 11.49 -15.09
C ILE A 213 16.54 12.80 -15.55
N ASN A 214 16.62 13.80 -14.65
CA ASN A 214 17.20 15.10 -15.00
C ASN A 214 18.72 15.02 -15.18
N GLY A 215 19.38 14.14 -14.43
CA GLY A 215 20.79 13.80 -14.62
C GLY A 215 21.02 12.80 -15.76
N GLY A 216 21.95 11.88 -15.57
CA GLY A 216 22.28 10.84 -16.55
C GLY A 216 21.89 9.45 -16.09
N ALA A 217 21.99 8.50 -17.02
CA ALA A 217 21.93 7.07 -16.71
C ALA A 217 23.20 6.40 -17.24
N ILE A 218 23.90 5.70 -16.36
CA ILE A 218 25.20 5.07 -16.64
C ILE A 218 25.13 3.60 -16.25
N ASN A 219 25.48 2.69 -17.15
CA ASN A 219 25.51 1.23 -16.93
C ASN A 219 24.19 0.66 -16.39
N SER A 220 23.06 1.24 -16.74
CA SER A 220 21.77 0.98 -16.08
C SER A 220 20.79 0.27 -17.01
N ARG A 221 19.74 -0.33 -16.42
CA ARG A 221 18.60 -0.88 -17.18
C ARG A 221 17.35 -0.08 -16.85
N ILE A 222 16.64 0.36 -17.88
CA ILE A 222 15.46 1.22 -17.77
C ILE A 222 14.31 0.60 -18.55
N LYS A 223 13.20 0.32 -17.88
CA LYS A 223 11.96 -0.13 -18.51
C LYS A 223 10.82 0.80 -18.16
N SER A 224 10.12 1.30 -19.18
CA SER A 224 8.97 2.18 -19.03
C SER A 224 7.84 1.74 -19.96
N ASP A 225 6.62 1.69 -19.43
CA ASP A 225 5.43 1.50 -20.26
C ASP A 225 4.92 2.85 -20.84
N GLY A 226 5.60 3.96 -20.53
CA GLY A 226 5.37 5.32 -21.04
C GLY A 226 6.59 5.88 -21.74
N ASN A 227 6.77 7.21 -21.62
CA ASN A 227 7.90 7.93 -22.19
C ASN A 227 9.11 7.91 -21.24
N VAL A 228 10.30 7.99 -21.84
CA VAL A 228 11.56 8.06 -21.10
C VAL A 228 12.30 9.35 -21.48
N LYS A 229 12.55 10.19 -20.48
CA LYS A 229 13.34 11.41 -20.64
C LYS A 229 14.55 11.38 -19.73
N ILE A 230 15.75 11.50 -20.32
CA ILE A 230 17.02 11.40 -19.59
C ILE A 230 17.93 12.54 -20.04
N GLY A 231 18.72 13.11 -19.13
CA GLY A 231 19.68 14.14 -19.48
C GLY A 231 20.75 13.62 -20.45
N PHE A 232 21.42 12.52 -20.09
CA PHE A 232 22.36 11.80 -20.97
C PHE A 232 22.38 10.31 -20.62
N CYS A 233 22.73 9.46 -21.58
CA CYS A 233 22.81 8.01 -21.41
C CYS A 233 24.18 7.50 -21.84
N GLU A 234 24.75 6.60 -21.01
CA GLU A 234 25.99 5.90 -21.30
C GLU A 234 25.86 4.42 -20.93
N ASN A 235 26.18 3.51 -21.87
CA ASN A 235 26.16 2.08 -21.68
C ASN A 235 24.88 1.56 -21.00
N THR A 236 23.73 2.08 -21.42
CA THR A 236 22.43 1.86 -20.76
C THR A 236 21.48 1.11 -21.69
N ASP A 237 20.75 0.13 -21.14
CA ASP A 237 19.69 -0.61 -21.83
C ASP A 237 18.34 0.06 -21.52
N ILE A 238 17.67 0.58 -22.53
CA ILE A 238 16.41 1.33 -22.41
C ILE A 238 15.32 0.62 -23.22
N LYS A 239 14.21 0.32 -22.55
CA LYS A 239 12.99 -0.20 -23.19
C LYS A 239 11.82 0.69 -22.83
N ALA A 240 11.21 1.33 -23.84
CA ALA A 240 10.10 2.25 -23.66
C ALA A 240 8.95 1.93 -24.61
N ASP A 241 7.73 1.96 -24.10
CA ASP A 241 6.53 1.84 -24.93
C ASP A 241 6.16 3.20 -25.58
N GLY A 242 6.69 4.30 -25.06
CA GLY A 242 6.55 5.66 -25.60
C GLY A 242 7.79 6.14 -26.30
N ASN A 243 7.98 7.46 -26.25
CA ASN A 243 9.12 8.16 -26.82
C ASN A 243 10.33 8.12 -25.87
N VAL A 244 11.53 8.15 -26.45
CA VAL A 244 12.78 8.26 -25.70
C VAL A 244 13.50 9.57 -26.06
N GLU A 245 13.74 10.40 -25.07
CA GLU A 245 14.41 11.70 -25.24
C GLU A 245 15.67 11.78 -24.36
N SER A 246 16.81 12.12 -24.96
CA SER A 246 18.06 12.40 -24.24
C SER A 246 18.92 13.39 -25.03
N ALA A 247 19.87 14.08 -24.37
CA ALA A 247 20.83 14.93 -25.09
C ALA A 247 21.93 14.10 -25.78
N GLN A 248 22.27 12.92 -25.21
CA GLN A 248 23.32 12.05 -25.71
C GLN A 248 23.01 10.59 -25.43
N PHE A 249 23.24 9.75 -26.43
CA PHE A 249 23.23 8.29 -26.30
C PHE A 249 24.63 7.77 -26.67
N ALA A 250 25.37 7.24 -25.69
CA ALA A 250 26.70 6.69 -25.89
C ALA A 250 26.69 5.19 -25.54
N PHE A 251 26.96 4.33 -26.50
CA PHE A 251 27.00 2.86 -26.34
C PHE A 251 25.72 2.25 -25.74
N CYS A 252 24.58 2.85 -26.07
CA CYS A 252 23.28 2.42 -25.49
C CYS A 252 22.60 1.37 -26.38
N SER A 253 21.85 0.47 -25.72
CA SER A 253 20.86 -0.38 -26.36
C SER A 253 19.49 0.22 -26.10
N VAL A 254 18.86 0.78 -27.12
CA VAL A 254 17.56 1.47 -26.96
C VAL A 254 16.52 0.79 -27.83
N PHE A 255 15.42 0.44 -27.20
CA PHE A 255 14.22 -0.01 -27.88
C PHE A 255 13.05 0.89 -27.50
N CYS A 256 12.39 1.51 -28.48
CA CYS A 256 11.19 2.32 -28.24
C CYS A 256 10.14 2.14 -29.33
N TYR A 257 8.84 2.18 -28.90
CA TYR A 257 7.72 2.17 -29.87
C TYR A 257 7.39 3.55 -30.39
N GLY A 258 7.77 4.60 -29.70
CA GLY A 258 7.60 5.97 -30.09
C GLY A 258 8.77 6.48 -30.95
N GLU A 259 9.03 7.76 -30.80
CA GLU A 259 10.14 8.47 -31.43
C GLU A 259 11.35 8.48 -30.51
N LEU A 260 12.54 8.41 -31.09
CA LEU A 260 13.79 8.64 -30.37
C LEU A 260 14.34 10.02 -30.75
N ILE A 261 14.55 10.87 -29.73
CA ILE A 261 14.96 12.25 -29.93
C ILE A 261 16.25 12.54 -29.17
N ALA A 262 17.36 12.71 -29.88
CA ALA A 262 18.58 13.23 -29.30
C ALA A 262 18.54 14.78 -29.35
N LYS A 263 18.16 15.42 -28.22
CA LYS A 263 17.99 16.88 -28.10
C LYS A 263 19.26 17.57 -27.59
N GLY A 264 19.47 18.81 -28.00
CA GLY A 264 20.52 19.69 -27.51
C GLY A 264 21.34 20.28 -28.62
N LYS A 265 22.30 21.14 -28.30
CA LYS A 265 23.17 21.79 -29.30
C LYS A 265 23.95 20.78 -30.16
N THR A 266 24.12 19.57 -29.66
CA THR A 266 24.87 18.50 -30.33
C THR A 266 24.12 17.20 -30.45
N GLY A 267 22.92 17.00 -29.85
CA GLY A 267 22.10 15.78 -29.92
C GLY A 267 22.82 14.57 -30.54
N VAL A 268 23.62 13.82 -29.74
CA VAL A 268 24.59 12.87 -30.27
C VAL A 268 24.14 11.42 -30.02
N ILE A 269 24.24 10.60 -31.04
CA ILE A 269 24.10 9.14 -30.94
C ILE A 269 25.41 8.52 -31.35
N THR A 270 26.11 7.83 -30.44
CA THR A 270 27.41 7.23 -30.72
C THR A 270 27.49 5.81 -30.14
N GLY A 271 27.72 4.85 -31.00
CA GLY A 271 27.83 3.44 -30.60
C GLY A 271 26.53 2.82 -30.11
N GLY A 272 26.50 1.51 -30.02
CA GLY A 272 25.35 0.74 -29.57
C GLY A 272 24.29 0.51 -30.65
N THR A 273 23.13 0.00 -30.23
CA THR A 273 22.03 -0.38 -31.12
C THR A 273 20.77 0.36 -30.70
N ILE A 274 20.18 1.08 -31.65
CA ILE A 274 18.91 1.79 -31.47
C ILE A 274 17.87 1.16 -32.37
N THR A 275 16.77 0.71 -31.78
CA THR A 275 15.61 0.22 -32.51
C THR A 275 14.40 1.06 -32.15
N CYS A 276 13.83 1.75 -33.14
CA CYS A 276 12.73 2.69 -32.98
C CYS A 276 11.63 2.37 -33.99
N MET A 277 10.36 2.37 -33.55
CA MET A 277 9.25 2.07 -34.45
C MET A 277 8.79 3.28 -35.27
N LYS A 278 9.12 4.49 -34.85
CA LYS A 278 8.81 5.73 -35.54
C LYS A 278 10.10 6.43 -35.98
N ASP A 279 10.21 7.70 -35.72
CA ASP A 279 11.30 8.54 -36.19
C ASP A 279 12.49 8.59 -35.24
N VAL A 280 13.69 8.73 -35.78
CA VAL A 280 14.92 9.01 -35.02
C VAL A 280 15.41 10.37 -35.40
N THR A 281 15.46 11.29 -34.44
CA THR A 281 15.96 12.67 -34.64
C THR A 281 17.25 12.85 -33.85
N ALA A 282 18.33 13.20 -34.53
CA ALA A 282 19.64 13.48 -33.93
C ALA A 282 20.39 14.58 -34.69
N GLY A 283 21.21 15.33 -33.94
CA GLY A 283 22.13 16.33 -34.57
C GLY A 283 23.37 15.66 -35.18
N VAL A 284 23.90 14.61 -34.52
CA VAL A 284 25.09 13.88 -34.98
C VAL A 284 24.86 12.38 -34.72
N ILE A 285 25.14 11.57 -35.72
CA ILE A 285 25.12 10.10 -35.63
C ILE A 285 26.53 9.57 -35.93
N GLY A 286 27.05 8.74 -35.01
CA GLY A 286 28.39 8.20 -35.10
C GLY A 286 29.46 9.05 -34.43
N SER A 287 30.73 8.71 -34.64
CA SER A 287 31.88 9.45 -34.13
C SER A 287 33.03 9.43 -35.11
N GLU A 288 33.93 10.40 -35.01
CA GLU A 288 35.16 10.42 -35.78
C GLU A 288 36.09 9.22 -35.55
N LYS A 289 35.87 8.52 -34.44
CA LYS A 289 36.63 7.30 -34.06
C LYS A 289 36.08 6.00 -34.67
N TYR A 290 35.16 6.11 -35.63
CA TYR A 290 34.55 4.97 -36.34
C TYR A 290 33.84 3.96 -35.40
N THR A 291 33.21 4.46 -34.34
CA THR A 291 32.43 3.64 -33.45
C THR A 291 31.20 3.09 -34.17
N ALA A 292 31.04 1.76 -34.18
CA ALA A 292 29.89 1.12 -34.81
C ALA A 292 28.58 1.59 -34.12
N THR A 293 27.69 2.15 -34.93
CA THR A 293 26.38 2.63 -34.49
C THR A 293 25.33 2.00 -35.41
N GLU A 294 24.43 1.24 -34.84
CA GLU A 294 23.36 0.56 -35.56
C GLU A 294 22.02 1.25 -35.23
N ILE A 295 21.27 1.59 -36.26
CA ILE A 295 19.95 2.22 -36.12
C ILE A 295 18.96 1.45 -36.99
N ASN A 296 17.94 0.89 -36.35
CA ASN A 296 16.85 0.16 -36.97
C ASN A 296 15.56 0.96 -36.78
N ILE A 297 14.90 1.31 -37.88
CA ILE A 297 13.67 2.09 -37.88
C ILE A 297 12.55 1.26 -38.50
N GLY A 298 11.40 1.17 -37.84
CA GLY A 298 10.22 0.49 -38.38
C GLY A 298 10.43 -1.01 -38.57
N ASP A 299 11.19 -1.68 -37.69
CA ASP A 299 11.47 -3.12 -37.83
C ASP A 299 10.25 -3.98 -37.46
N GLY A 300 9.49 -4.41 -38.47
CA GLY A 300 8.37 -5.34 -38.32
C GLY A 300 8.74 -6.67 -37.66
N SER A 301 10.03 -7.04 -37.56
CA SER A 301 10.51 -8.25 -36.89
C SER A 301 10.25 -8.19 -35.39
N VAL A 302 10.32 -7.02 -34.79
CA VAL A 302 10.08 -6.80 -33.35
C VAL A 302 8.60 -6.87 -33.02
N THR A 303 7.74 -6.33 -33.89
CA THR A 303 6.28 -6.46 -33.76
C THR A 303 5.89 -7.92 -33.84
N CYS A 304 6.48 -8.70 -34.76
CA CYS A 304 6.30 -10.16 -34.86
C CYS A 304 6.80 -10.91 -33.61
N ALA A 305 7.93 -10.50 -33.02
CA ALA A 305 8.45 -11.12 -31.80
C ALA A 305 7.55 -10.86 -30.59
N ARG A 306 7.03 -9.64 -30.43
CA ARG A 306 6.05 -9.30 -29.37
C ARG A 306 4.73 -10.03 -29.55
N LYS A 307 4.24 -10.09 -30.77
CA LYS A 307 3.04 -10.83 -31.09
C LYS A 307 3.17 -12.28 -30.68
N ARG A 308 4.27 -12.94 -31.05
CA ARG A 308 4.55 -14.31 -30.61
C ARG A 308 4.63 -14.43 -29.09
N ALA A 309 5.33 -13.54 -28.42
CA ALA A 309 5.41 -13.54 -26.96
C ALA A 309 4.05 -13.35 -26.29
N ALA A 310 3.22 -12.44 -26.80
CA ALA A 310 1.85 -12.21 -26.30
C ALA A 310 0.93 -13.41 -26.59
N GLU A 311 1.07 -14.06 -27.77
CA GLU A 311 0.36 -15.28 -28.12
C GLU A 311 0.76 -16.46 -27.23
N ASP A 312 2.05 -16.61 -26.89
CA ASP A 312 2.54 -17.66 -25.98
C ASP A 312 2.06 -17.40 -24.53
N GLU A 313 2.06 -16.14 -24.09
CA GLU A 313 1.49 -15.77 -22.78
C GLU A 313 -0.02 -16.02 -22.73
N LEU A 314 -0.74 -15.64 -23.78
CA LEU A 314 -2.18 -15.91 -23.90
C LEU A 314 -2.49 -17.40 -23.81
N LYS A 315 -1.72 -18.23 -24.48
CA LYS A 315 -1.86 -19.68 -24.43
C LYS A 315 -1.70 -20.21 -23.01
N THR A 316 -0.67 -19.74 -22.29
CA THR A 316 -0.43 -20.12 -20.88
C THR A 316 -1.59 -19.69 -19.98
N VAL A 317 -2.09 -18.47 -20.16
CA VAL A 317 -3.24 -17.91 -19.40
C VAL A 317 -4.53 -18.69 -19.68
N VAL A 318 -4.75 -19.08 -20.93
CA VAL A 318 -5.90 -19.92 -21.33
C VAL A 318 -5.83 -21.29 -20.67
N ASP A 319 -4.68 -21.94 -20.68
CA ASP A 319 -4.49 -23.26 -20.05
C ASP A 319 -4.78 -23.19 -18.52
N ILE A 320 -4.27 -22.16 -17.84
CA ILE A 320 -4.52 -21.97 -16.40
C ILE A 320 -6.01 -21.67 -16.14
N TYR A 321 -6.64 -20.83 -16.97
CA TYR A 321 -8.06 -20.53 -16.88
C TYR A 321 -8.93 -21.78 -17.04
N GLU A 322 -8.63 -22.61 -18.04
CA GLU A 322 -9.36 -23.86 -18.27
C GLU A 322 -9.19 -24.83 -17.10
N GLN A 323 -7.99 -24.94 -16.55
CA GLN A 323 -7.73 -25.82 -15.41
C GLN A 323 -8.47 -25.33 -14.16
N ALA A 324 -8.43 -24.04 -13.86
CA ALA A 324 -9.21 -23.44 -12.77
C ALA A 324 -10.72 -23.63 -12.99
N SER A 325 -11.21 -23.48 -14.22
CA SER A 325 -12.61 -23.72 -14.56
C SER A 325 -13.04 -25.18 -14.33
N LYS A 326 -12.25 -26.14 -14.78
CA LYS A 326 -12.48 -27.58 -14.55
C LYS A 326 -12.49 -27.91 -13.05
N ASN A 327 -11.57 -27.35 -12.27
CA ASN A 327 -11.51 -27.53 -10.83
C ASN A 327 -12.75 -26.96 -10.11
N VAL A 328 -13.20 -25.77 -10.50
CA VAL A 328 -14.43 -25.17 -9.95
C VAL A 328 -15.65 -26.01 -10.28
N ASP A 329 -15.78 -26.48 -11.51
CA ASP A 329 -16.93 -27.29 -11.92
C ASP A 329 -16.94 -28.67 -11.24
N PHE A 330 -15.77 -29.28 -11.08
CA PHE A 330 -15.61 -30.52 -10.29
C PHE A 330 -16.05 -30.33 -8.82
N LEU A 331 -15.61 -29.26 -8.17
CA LEU A 331 -15.99 -28.95 -6.78
C LEU A 331 -17.47 -28.63 -6.64
N LYS A 332 -18.07 -27.96 -7.64
CA LYS A 332 -19.52 -27.71 -7.70
C LYS A 332 -20.32 -29.02 -7.83
N MET A 333 -19.85 -29.94 -8.69
CA MET A 333 -20.47 -31.24 -8.88
C MET A 333 -20.39 -32.08 -7.61
N ARG A 334 -19.23 -32.07 -6.94
CA ARG A 334 -19.01 -32.77 -5.67
C ARG A 334 -19.89 -32.19 -4.55
N LYS A 335 -20.07 -30.88 -4.51
CA LYS A 335 -21.00 -30.20 -3.59
C LYS A 335 -22.44 -30.70 -3.77
N LYS A 336 -22.89 -30.86 -5.02
CA LYS A 336 -24.23 -31.39 -5.33
C LYS A 336 -24.38 -32.85 -4.86
N CYS A 337 -23.36 -33.68 -5.10
CA CYS A 337 -23.41 -35.11 -4.70
C CYS A 337 -23.34 -35.32 -3.19
N GLN A 338 -22.75 -34.42 -2.43
CA GLN A 338 -22.58 -34.49 -0.97
C GLN A 338 -23.68 -33.75 -0.17
N GLY A 339 -24.86 -33.54 -0.76
CA GLY A 339 -25.98 -32.90 -0.07
C GLY A 339 -25.78 -31.42 0.27
N GLY A 340 -24.98 -30.70 -0.54
CA GLY A 340 -24.77 -29.27 -0.42
C GLY A 340 -23.63 -28.83 0.52
N ARG A 341 -22.92 -29.75 1.15
CA ARG A 341 -21.82 -29.43 2.08
C ARG A 341 -20.46 -29.83 1.49
N LEU A 342 -19.47 -28.96 1.64
CA LEU A 342 -18.06 -29.23 1.35
C LEU A 342 -17.27 -29.24 2.66
N THR A 343 -16.16 -29.94 2.69
CA THR A 343 -15.20 -29.84 3.82
C THR A 343 -14.56 -28.45 3.82
N ASP A 344 -14.03 -28.02 4.97
CA ASP A 344 -13.38 -26.70 5.10
C ASP A 344 -12.23 -26.51 4.10
N VAL A 345 -11.46 -27.57 3.85
CA VAL A 345 -10.37 -27.57 2.86
C VAL A 345 -10.92 -27.38 1.44
N GLN A 346 -11.96 -28.12 1.07
CA GLN A 346 -12.61 -28.02 -0.24
C GLN A 346 -13.30 -26.67 -0.45
N SER A 347 -13.84 -26.08 0.63
CA SER A 347 -14.45 -24.75 0.59
C SER A 347 -13.39 -23.64 0.35
N LYS A 348 -12.23 -23.74 1.00
CA LYS A 348 -11.09 -22.84 0.75
C LYS A 348 -10.58 -23.01 -0.68
N GLN A 349 -10.37 -24.24 -1.13
CA GLN A 349 -9.92 -24.52 -2.50
C GLN A 349 -10.90 -23.97 -3.54
N MET A 350 -12.20 -24.13 -3.33
CA MET A 350 -13.22 -23.57 -4.24
C MET A 350 -13.16 -22.04 -4.32
N LYS A 351 -12.90 -21.35 -3.20
CA LYS A 351 -12.73 -19.88 -3.20
C LYS A 351 -11.51 -19.47 -4.00
N THR A 352 -10.36 -20.10 -3.76
CA THR A 352 -9.11 -19.80 -4.46
C THR A 352 -9.24 -20.04 -5.97
N GLU A 353 -9.81 -21.20 -6.37
CA GLU A 353 -10.00 -21.51 -7.81
C GLU A 353 -11.02 -20.58 -8.48
N THR A 354 -12.03 -20.12 -7.74
CA THR A 354 -12.98 -19.12 -8.27
C THR A 354 -12.31 -17.76 -8.45
N GLN A 355 -11.45 -17.33 -7.53
CA GLN A 355 -10.66 -16.10 -7.66
C GLN A 355 -9.68 -16.19 -8.84
N ASN A 356 -8.95 -17.31 -8.97
CA ASN A 356 -8.06 -17.57 -10.09
C ASN A 356 -8.83 -17.51 -11.42
N LYS A 357 -9.99 -18.17 -11.52
CA LYS A 357 -10.83 -18.12 -12.71
C LYS A 357 -11.21 -16.71 -13.12
N VAL A 358 -11.63 -15.86 -12.15
CA VAL A 358 -11.97 -14.46 -12.43
C VAL A 358 -10.73 -13.67 -12.88
N PHE A 359 -9.62 -13.78 -12.15
CA PHE A 359 -8.38 -13.09 -12.47
C PHE A 359 -7.89 -13.43 -13.88
N TYR A 360 -7.77 -14.73 -14.21
CA TYR A 360 -7.29 -15.13 -15.52
C TYR A 360 -8.28 -14.87 -16.66
N SER A 361 -9.59 -14.74 -16.37
CA SER A 361 -10.56 -14.31 -17.37
C SER A 361 -10.39 -12.83 -17.78
N VAL A 362 -10.02 -11.96 -16.83
CA VAL A 362 -9.70 -10.55 -17.12
C VAL A 362 -8.39 -10.46 -17.88
N LYS A 363 -7.33 -11.10 -17.38
CA LYS A 363 -6.02 -11.10 -18.01
C LYS A 363 -6.05 -11.66 -19.46
N ARG A 364 -6.88 -12.67 -19.71
CA ARG A 364 -7.11 -13.20 -21.05
C ARG A 364 -7.66 -12.13 -22.00
N LYS A 365 -8.70 -11.38 -21.56
CA LYS A 365 -9.29 -10.32 -22.39
C LYS A 365 -8.30 -9.20 -22.68
N GLU A 366 -7.53 -8.78 -21.68
CA GLU A 366 -6.49 -7.76 -21.85
C GLU A 366 -5.44 -8.18 -22.88
N LEU A 367 -5.00 -9.45 -22.86
CA LEU A 367 -4.05 -9.98 -23.83
C LEU A 367 -4.69 -10.12 -25.23
N GLU A 368 -5.94 -10.55 -25.35
CA GLU A 368 -6.67 -10.61 -26.62
C GLU A 368 -6.81 -9.21 -27.24
N GLU A 369 -7.17 -8.19 -26.45
CA GLU A 369 -7.23 -6.79 -26.89
C GLU A 369 -5.86 -6.26 -27.31
N TYR A 370 -4.81 -6.55 -26.52
CA TYR A 370 -3.45 -6.16 -26.83
C TYR A 370 -2.95 -6.78 -28.15
N ILE A 371 -3.19 -8.07 -28.36
CA ILE A 371 -2.86 -8.76 -29.62
C ILE A 371 -3.63 -8.15 -30.78
N CYS A 372 -4.91 -7.80 -30.60
CA CYS A 372 -5.72 -7.15 -31.62
C CYS A 372 -5.16 -5.77 -32.01
N LEU A 373 -4.70 -4.98 -31.04
CA LEU A 373 -4.03 -3.70 -31.30
C LEU A 373 -2.73 -3.86 -32.09
N LEU A 374 -1.94 -4.90 -31.81
CA LEU A 374 -0.73 -5.23 -32.58
C LEU A 374 -1.05 -5.61 -34.04
N TYR A 375 -2.17 -6.27 -34.29
CA TYR A 375 -2.63 -6.58 -35.66
C TYR A 375 -3.10 -5.35 -36.43
N THR A 376 -3.76 -4.39 -35.76
CA THR A 376 -4.25 -3.19 -36.45
C THR A 376 -3.14 -2.19 -36.79
N SER A 377 -2.07 -2.13 -35.97
CA SER A 377 -0.90 -1.32 -36.28
C SER A 377 -0.11 -1.87 -37.49
N ASP A 378 0.01 -3.19 -37.59
CA ASP A 378 0.71 -3.87 -38.72
C ASP A 378 -0.06 -3.68 -40.04
N ALA A 379 -1.40 -3.71 -40.00
CA ALA A 379 -2.23 -3.48 -41.19
C ALA A 379 -2.25 -2.03 -41.69
N ALA A 380 -2.02 -1.05 -40.78
CA ALA A 380 -1.91 0.37 -41.16
C ALA A 380 -0.56 0.67 -41.86
N ASP A 381 0.52 0.01 -41.46
CA ASP A 381 1.84 0.15 -42.09
C ASP A 381 1.93 -0.50 -43.49
N ASP A 382 1.19 -1.61 -43.71
CA ASP A 382 1.12 -2.24 -45.05
C ASP A 382 0.32 -1.39 -46.06
N LEU A 383 -0.62 -0.57 -45.61
CA LEU A 383 -1.40 0.32 -46.50
C LEU A 383 -0.62 1.57 -46.91
N THR A 384 0.47 1.95 -46.21
CA THR A 384 1.32 3.08 -46.56
C THR A 384 2.53 2.71 -47.46
N ARG A 385 2.72 1.41 -47.76
CA ARG A 385 3.77 0.92 -48.63
C ARG A 385 3.38 0.73 -50.10
N VAL A 386 2.20 1.19 -50.49
CA VAL A 386 1.76 1.23 -51.87
C VAL A 386 1.68 2.68 -52.31
N ASP A 387 2.84 3.26 -52.72
CA ASP A 387 3.01 4.19 -53.83
C ASP A 387 4.51 4.40 -54.14
#